data_cc492702ea4ebc90327036af1106c888
#
_entry.id   cc492702ea4ebc90327036af1106c888
#
_cell.length_a   1.000
_cell.length_b   1.000
_cell.length_c   1.000
_cell.angle_alpha   90.00
_cell.angle_beta   90.00
_cell.angle_gamma   90.00
#
_symmetry.space_group_name_H-M   'P 1'
#
loop_
_entity.id
_entity.type
_entity.pdbx_description
1 polymer ?
#
loop_
_entity_poly.entity_id
_entity_poly.type
_entity_poly.pdbx_seq_one_letter_code
_entity_poly.pdbx_strand_id
1 'polypeptide(L)'
;LIEKHNLLSKQEAINLIHQPQNMEQAILARKSLAYEELFLFQSIIARRAYNRKGFNKEDNDKELSEQDFLDSLSPLQKQFVESLSFKLTEDQKKVIYEMDEEIDKSYKERERNLNHLDRGFPPPVRPSYTMARLLQGDVGSGKTLVSLFACLRIISWKGQCALMAPTEILARQHAETTATLLGKLGVRVAFLTGNVKAAGRTQLLKALKDGEIDIIIGTHALYSNQVVYKDLRLAIIDEQHRFGVMQRQSIINKGRLLYKGSAFEPNLLMMSATPIPQSLALTVFGDLDISTIHTKPLGRKEIKTYLVKEGNEINAYEAVRKELQAGHQAYFVYPAIDSDENIKSAERAFEHLSKHIYPQYKCALVHSKIDEEDQVKYLKAFHDGSIQVLAATTVIEVGVDVPNATCMVIEQADHFGISQLHQLRGRVGRGDSQSF
;
A
#
# COMPACT_ATOMS: atom_id res chain seq x y z
N LEU A 1 -22.97 29.46 -9.52
CA LEU A 1 -22.24 28.35 -10.17
C LEU A 1 -22.84 28.09 -11.56
N ILE A 2 -24.16 27.96 -11.71
CA ILE A 2 -24.85 27.71 -12.99
C ILE A 2 -24.47 28.76 -14.00
N GLU A 3 -24.65 30.05 -13.71
CA GLU A 3 -24.29 31.15 -14.59
C GLU A 3 -22.79 31.24 -14.87
N LYS A 4 -21.95 31.07 -13.80
CA LYS A 4 -20.48 31.14 -13.93
C LYS A 4 -19.88 30.10 -14.87
N HIS A 5 -20.47 28.91 -14.93
CA HIS A 5 -19.96 27.80 -15.73
C HIS A 5 -20.82 27.44 -16.94
N ASN A 6 -21.80 28.27 -17.24
CA ASN A 6 -22.71 28.10 -18.36
C ASN A 6 -23.39 26.73 -18.35
N LEU A 7 -24.03 26.38 -17.21
CA LEU A 7 -24.70 25.11 -16.98
C LEU A 7 -26.22 25.30 -17.00
N LEU A 8 -26.92 24.22 -17.23
CA LEU A 8 -28.36 24.13 -17.08
C LEU A 8 -28.77 23.87 -15.66
N SER A 9 -29.98 24.25 -15.28
CA SER A 9 -30.61 23.75 -14.07
C SER A 9 -30.80 22.24 -14.17
N LYS A 10 -30.90 21.55 -13.04
CA LYS A 10 -31.07 20.08 -13.00
C LYS A 10 -32.29 19.63 -13.80
N GLN A 11 -33.40 20.33 -13.65
CA GLN A 11 -34.65 20.00 -14.33
C GLN A 11 -34.55 20.18 -15.85
N GLU A 12 -33.95 21.27 -16.31
CA GLU A 12 -33.68 21.50 -17.73
C GLU A 12 -32.70 20.46 -18.29
N ALA A 13 -31.63 20.14 -17.55
CA ALA A 13 -30.65 19.15 -17.96
C ALA A 13 -31.28 17.74 -18.10
N ILE A 14 -32.16 17.34 -17.17
CA ILE A 14 -32.89 16.07 -17.26
C ILE A 14 -33.81 16.05 -18.47
N ASN A 15 -34.53 17.13 -18.72
CA ASN A 15 -35.43 17.18 -19.87
C ASN A 15 -34.66 17.12 -21.20
N LEU A 16 -33.57 17.89 -21.32
CA LEU A 16 -32.78 17.97 -22.55
C LEU A 16 -31.89 16.75 -22.80
N ILE A 17 -31.53 15.96 -21.79
CA ILE A 17 -30.80 14.70 -22.02
C ILE A 17 -31.70 13.61 -22.59
N HIS A 18 -32.98 13.62 -22.24
CA HIS A 18 -33.99 12.66 -22.75
C HIS A 18 -34.63 13.09 -24.05
N GLN A 19 -34.80 14.39 -24.29
CA GLN A 19 -35.47 14.93 -25.47
C GLN A 19 -34.66 16.13 -26.05
N PRO A 20 -33.43 15.90 -26.53
CA PRO A 20 -32.62 16.97 -27.11
C PRO A 20 -33.11 17.34 -28.50
N GLN A 21 -33.18 18.62 -28.83
CA GLN A 21 -33.49 19.11 -30.19
C GLN A 21 -32.27 18.98 -31.11
N ASN A 22 -31.06 19.02 -30.55
CA ASN A 22 -29.80 18.88 -31.27
C ASN A 22 -28.72 18.29 -30.37
N MET A 23 -27.56 17.94 -30.97
CA MET A 23 -26.46 17.32 -30.26
C MET A 23 -25.82 18.26 -29.22
N GLU A 24 -25.80 19.57 -29.47
CA GLU A 24 -25.23 20.55 -28.54
C GLU A 24 -26.00 20.59 -27.21
N GLN A 25 -27.33 20.54 -27.29
CA GLN A 25 -28.18 20.48 -26.10
C GLN A 25 -27.96 19.19 -25.31
N ALA A 26 -27.82 18.06 -25.98
CA ALA A 26 -27.51 16.78 -25.32
C ALA A 26 -26.16 16.83 -24.60
N ILE A 27 -25.12 17.40 -25.23
CA ILE A 27 -23.78 17.58 -24.66
C ILE A 27 -23.85 18.54 -23.45
N LEU A 28 -24.55 19.65 -23.56
CA LEU A 28 -24.68 20.62 -22.48
C LEU A 28 -25.46 20.04 -21.28
N ALA A 29 -26.52 19.28 -21.55
CA ALA A 29 -27.29 18.58 -20.52
C ALA A 29 -26.43 17.57 -19.78
N ARG A 30 -25.70 16.72 -20.51
CA ARG A 30 -24.74 15.76 -19.93
C ARG A 30 -23.66 16.44 -19.09
N LYS A 31 -23.07 17.53 -19.62
CA LYS A 31 -22.07 18.33 -18.89
C LYS A 31 -22.64 18.88 -17.59
N SER A 32 -23.88 19.40 -17.61
CA SER A 32 -24.51 19.99 -16.43
C SER A 32 -24.80 18.96 -15.35
N LEU A 33 -25.30 17.78 -15.70
CA LEU A 33 -25.55 16.67 -14.77
C LEU A 33 -24.24 16.14 -14.18
N ALA A 34 -23.22 15.90 -15.03
CA ALA A 34 -21.90 15.46 -14.56
C ALA A 34 -21.24 16.48 -13.62
N TYR A 35 -21.38 17.78 -13.92
CA TYR A 35 -20.87 18.84 -13.05
C TYR A 35 -21.56 18.83 -11.67
N GLU A 36 -22.88 18.68 -11.62
CA GLU A 36 -23.62 18.64 -10.35
C GLU A 36 -23.18 17.45 -9.51
N GLU A 37 -23.09 16.26 -10.10
CA GLU A 37 -22.68 15.05 -9.42
C GLU A 37 -21.25 15.17 -8.87
N LEU A 38 -20.31 15.62 -9.69
CA LEU A 38 -18.92 15.86 -9.27
C LEU A 38 -18.81 16.94 -8.20
N PHE A 39 -19.60 18.01 -8.29
CA PHE A 39 -19.61 19.09 -7.31
C PHE A 39 -20.11 18.61 -5.94
N LEU A 40 -21.19 17.84 -5.92
CA LEU A 40 -21.72 17.23 -4.67
C LEU A 40 -20.70 16.29 -4.06
N PHE A 41 -20.09 15.45 -4.88
CA PHE A 41 -19.03 14.52 -4.45
C PHE A 41 -17.84 15.28 -3.85
N GLN A 42 -17.32 16.29 -4.56
CA GLN A 42 -16.21 17.11 -4.07
C GLN A 42 -16.56 17.92 -2.81
N SER A 43 -17.81 18.36 -2.68
CA SER A 43 -18.28 19.05 -1.48
C SER A 43 -18.26 18.15 -0.24
N ILE A 44 -18.60 16.87 -0.40
CA ILE A 44 -18.51 15.87 0.67
C ILE A 44 -17.04 15.64 1.07
N ILE A 45 -16.15 15.49 0.09
CA ILE A 45 -14.71 15.32 0.32
C ILE A 45 -14.11 16.53 1.01
N ALA A 46 -14.41 17.73 0.50
CA ALA A 46 -13.93 19.00 1.09
C ALA A 46 -14.42 19.16 2.54
N ARG A 47 -15.67 18.78 2.82
CA ARG A 47 -16.21 18.81 4.19
C ARG A 47 -15.48 17.83 5.11
N ARG A 48 -15.13 16.62 4.63
CA ARG A 48 -14.33 15.66 5.40
C ARG A 48 -12.93 16.20 5.68
N ALA A 49 -12.26 16.73 4.66
CA ALA A 49 -10.95 17.35 4.79
C ALA A 49 -10.98 18.52 5.79
N TYR A 50 -11.99 19.39 5.70
CA TYR A 50 -12.19 20.49 6.64
C TYR A 50 -12.41 20.01 8.09
N ASN A 51 -13.26 19.02 8.28
CA ASN A 51 -13.51 18.47 9.61
C ASN A 51 -12.23 17.90 10.24
N ARG A 52 -11.34 17.33 9.42
CA ARG A 52 -10.06 16.75 9.85
C ARG A 52 -8.98 17.81 10.08
N LYS A 53 -8.80 18.76 9.15
CA LYS A 53 -7.66 19.69 9.13
C LYS A 53 -8.00 21.15 9.48
N GLY A 54 -9.25 21.59 9.26
CA GLY A 54 -9.62 23.01 9.17
C GLY A 54 -9.20 23.63 7.85
N PHE A 55 -9.21 24.97 7.79
CA PHE A 55 -8.87 25.73 6.57
C PHE A 55 -7.38 25.99 6.36
N ASN A 56 -6.54 25.73 7.37
CA ASN A 56 -5.11 26.03 7.24
C ASN A 56 -4.39 24.94 6.44
N LYS A 57 -4.12 25.25 5.20
CA LYS A 57 -3.11 24.61 4.38
C LYS A 57 -1.84 25.45 4.52
N GLU A 58 -0.97 25.08 5.43
CA GLU A 58 0.41 25.56 5.38
C GLU A 58 1.11 24.71 4.33
N ASP A 59 1.24 25.25 3.12
CA ASP A 59 2.15 24.70 2.12
C ASP A 59 3.58 25.07 2.58
N ASN A 60 4.20 24.16 3.34
CA ASN A 60 5.60 24.29 3.72
C ASN A 60 6.48 23.76 2.58
N ASP A 61 6.66 24.56 1.54
CA ASP A 61 7.70 24.33 0.51
C ASP A 61 9.10 24.79 1.03
N LYS A 62 9.43 24.48 2.27
CA LYS A 62 10.79 24.70 2.77
C LYS A 62 11.71 23.58 2.29
N GLU A 63 12.83 23.94 1.69
CA GLU A 63 13.92 22.98 1.51
C GLU A 63 14.37 22.48 2.88
N LEU A 64 14.26 21.19 3.10
CA LEU A 64 14.63 20.52 4.34
C LEU A 64 16.15 20.30 4.34
N SER A 65 16.87 20.99 5.25
CA SER A 65 18.28 20.69 5.43
C SER A 65 18.49 19.35 6.14
N GLU A 66 19.66 18.72 5.94
CA GLU A 66 20.03 17.48 6.63
C GLU A 66 19.96 17.65 8.16
N GLN A 67 20.40 18.80 8.67
CA GLN A 67 20.38 19.08 10.09
C GLN A 67 18.96 19.21 10.64
N ASP A 68 18.08 19.93 9.94
CA ASP A 68 16.66 20.07 10.33
C ASP A 68 15.96 18.71 10.37
N PHE A 69 16.27 17.83 9.39
CA PHE A 69 15.76 16.46 9.38
C PHE A 69 16.20 15.68 10.63
N LEU A 70 17.52 15.68 10.92
CA LEU A 70 18.06 14.94 12.07
C LEU A 70 17.54 15.49 13.40
N ASP A 71 17.35 16.80 13.52
CA ASP A 71 16.84 17.44 14.73
C ASP A 71 15.36 17.16 14.96
N SER A 72 14.59 16.96 13.88
CA SER A 72 13.17 16.60 13.96
C SER A 72 12.90 15.17 14.47
N LEU A 73 13.87 14.27 14.32
CA LEU A 73 13.70 12.85 14.66
C LEU A 73 13.58 12.61 16.16
N SER A 74 12.68 11.71 16.54
CA SER A 74 12.61 11.17 17.90
C SER A 74 13.83 10.32 18.24
N PRO A 75 14.13 10.07 19.53
CA PRO A 75 15.27 9.23 19.92
C PRO A 75 15.28 7.84 19.27
N LEU A 76 14.08 7.19 19.16
CA LEU A 76 13.97 5.89 18.49
C LEU A 76 14.26 5.97 16.99
N GLN A 77 13.81 7.04 16.33
CA GLN A 77 14.07 7.23 14.89
C GLN A 77 15.55 7.53 14.64
N LYS A 78 16.24 8.28 15.51
CA LYS A 78 17.70 8.51 15.42
C LYS A 78 18.47 7.19 15.49
N GLN A 79 18.18 6.37 16.50
CA GLN A 79 18.77 5.04 16.63
C GLN A 79 18.49 4.16 15.41
N PHE A 80 17.28 4.27 14.81
CA PHE A 80 16.94 3.56 13.60
C PHE A 80 17.76 4.00 12.40
N VAL A 81 17.93 5.31 12.19
CA VAL A 81 18.81 5.85 11.12
C VAL A 81 20.23 5.34 11.27
N GLU A 82 20.78 5.36 12.50
CA GLU A 82 22.14 4.86 12.80
C GLU A 82 22.29 3.35 12.53
N SER A 83 21.20 2.58 12.63
CA SER A 83 21.20 1.13 12.39
C SER A 83 21.12 0.75 10.92
N LEU A 84 20.74 1.68 10.03
CA LEU A 84 20.61 1.42 8.60
C LEU A 84 21.99 1.31 7.93
N SER A 85 22.15 0.32 7.04
CA SER A 85 23.36 0.12 6.23
C SER A 85 23.44 1.02 4.99
N PHE A 86 22.44 1.87 4.77
CA PHE A 86 22.30 2.76 3.62
C PHE A 86 21.74 4.13 4.05
N LYS A 87 21.90 5.13 3.19
CA LYS A 87 21.35 6.47 3.43
C LYS A 87 19.95 6.59 2.87
N LEU A 88 19.10 7.35 3.58
CA LEU A 88 17.76 7.72 3.07
C LEU A 88 17.89 8.67 1.89
N THR A 89 16.98 8.56 0.93
CA THR A 89 16.88 9.53 -0.18
C THR A 89 16.23 10.82 0.30
N GLU A 90 16.43 11.91 -0.43
CA GLU A 90 15.84 13.21 -0.07
C GLU A 90 14.31 13.17 -0.03
N ASP A 91 13.68 12.46 -0.98
CA ASP A 91 12.23 12.26 -0.97
C ASP A 91 11.77 11.51 0.29
N GLN A 92 12.51 10.46 0.71
CA GLN A 92 12.19 9.71 1.92
C GLN A 92 12.31 10.59 3.17
N LYS A 93 13.36 11.39 3.29
CA LYS A 93 13.55 12.34 4.40
C LYS A 93 12.43 13.37 4.45
N LYS A 94 12.08 13.96 3.31
CA LYS A 94 10.98 14.93 3.20
C LYS A 94 9.66 14.33 3.67
N VAL A 95 9.32 13.13 3.18
CA VAL A 95 8.06 12.46 3.55
C VAL A 95 8.04 12.07 5.04
N ILE A 96 9.16 11.59 5.59
CA ILE A 96 9.26 11.29 7.02
C ILE A 96 9.02 12.56 7.85
N TYR A 97 9.65 13.65 7.49
CA TYR A 97 9.49 14.95 8.14
C TYR A 97 8.03 15.42 8.13
N GLU A 98 7.38 15.40 6.95
CA GLU A 98 5.97 15.78 6.80
C GLU A 98 5.04 14.93 7.70
N MET A 99 5.26 13.61 7.73
CA MET A 99 4.45 12.71 8.56
C MET A 99 4.69 12.95 10.05
N ASP A 100 5.92 13.19 10.47
CA ASP A 100 6.26 13.43 11.87
C ASP A 100 5.63 14.73 12.39
N GLU A 101 5.65 15.81 11.60
CA GLU A 101 4.95 17.04 11.95
C GLU A 101 3.45 16.83 12.12
N GLU A 102 2.83 16.08 11.21
CA GLU A 102 1.39 15.79 11.27
C GLU A 102 1.02 14.88 12.45
N ILE A 103 1.82 13.88 12.74
CA ILE A 103 1.65 12.99 13.89
C ILE A 103 1.77 13.76 15.20
N ASP A 104 2.77 14.61 15.32
CA ASP A 104 2.97 15.46 16.50
C ASP A 104 1.82 16.44 16.70
N LYS A 105 1.36 17.07 15.62
CA LYS A 105 0.18 17.95 15.66
C LYS A 105 -1.06 17.18 16.12
N SER A 106 -1.29 16.00 15.58
CA SER A 106 -2.38 15.12 15.97
C SER A 106 -2.32 14.79 17.48
N TYR A 107 -1.14 14.41 17.96
CA TYR A 107 -0.94 14.09 19.37
C TYR A 107 -1.19 15.29 20.28
N LYS A 108 -0.54 16.41 20.02
CA LYS A 108 -0.65 17.64 20.86
C LYS A 108 -2.08 18.15 20.89
N GLU A 109 -2.80 18.12 19.77
CA GLU A 109 -4.19 18.58 19.69
C GLU A 109 -5.14 17.62 20.43
N ARG A 110 -4.93 16.30 20.33
CA ARG A 110 -5.68 15.30 21.08
C ARG A 110 -5.49 15.47 22.58
N GLU A 111 -4.25 15.60 23.08
CA GLU A 111 -3.95 15.82 24.48
C GLU A 111 -4.60 17.11 25.00
N ARG A 112 -4.49 18.20 24.23
CA ARG A 112 -5.15 19.47 24.58
C ARG A 112 -6.66 19.32 24.71
N ASN A 113 -7.30 18.61 23.78
CA ASN A 113 -8.74 18.41 23.78
C ASN A 113 -9.20 17.46 24.89
N LEU A 114 -8.46 16.41 25.22
CA LEU A 114 -8.72 15.55 26.37
C LEU A 114 -8.66 16.34 27.67
N ASN A 115 -7.59 17.13 27.89
CA ASN A 115 -7.44 17.99 29.06
C ASN A 115 -8.55 19.04 29.17
N HIS A 116 -9.02 19.59 28.04
CA HIS A 116 -10.15 20.51 27.98
C HIS A 116 -11.44 19.83 28.45
N LEU A 117 -11.73 18.64 27.98
CA LEU A 117 -12.89 17.84 28.40
C LEU A 117 -12.82 17.42 29.87
N ASP A 118 -11.62 17.12 30.39
CA ASP A 118 -11.42 16.73 31.78
C ASP A 118 -11.68 17.88 32.75
N ARG A 119 -11.43 19.11 32.34
CA ARG A 119 -11.76 20.34 33.09
C ARG A 119 -13.26 20.68 33.04
N GLY A 120 -14.10 19.85 32.39
CA GLY A 120 -15.55 20.05 32.33
C GLY A 120 -16.03 21.01 31.24
N PHE A 121 -15.17 21.42 30.32
CA PHE A 121 -15.59 22.25 29.19
C PHE A 121 -16.36 21.44 28.13
N PRO A 122 -17.22 22.08 27.34
CA PRO A 122 -17.97 21.40 26.29
C PRO A 122 -17.04 20.85 25.19
N PRO A 123 -17.46 19.80 24.44
CA PRO A 123 -16.71 19.27 23.33
C PRO A 123 -16.33 20.37 22.35
N PRO A 124 -15.10 20.33 21.78
CA PRO A 124 -14.69 21.28 20.76
C PRO A 124 -15.57 21.13 19.52
N VAL A 125 -15.86 22.26 18.86
CA VAL A 125 -16.73 22.32 17.67
C VAL A 125 -16.18 21.46 16.52
N ARG A 126 -14.86 21.30 16.46
CA ARG A 126 -14.17 20.51 15.45
C ARG A 126 -13.48 19.31 16.09
N PRO A 127 -13.52 18.13 15.46
CA PRO A 127 -12.70 16.98 15.87
C PRO A 127 -11.22 17.35 15.93
N SER A 128 -10.45 16.62 16.74
CA SER A 128 -8.99 16.77 16.78
C SER A 128 -8.39 16.47 15.40
N TYR A 129 -7.33 17.20 15.08
CA TYR A 129 -6.53 16.94 13.88
C TYR A 129 -6.07 15.48 13.84
N THR A 130 -6.11 14.89 12.67
CA THR A 130 -5.66 13.51 12.44
C THR A 130 -4.94 13.45 11.09
N MET A 131 -3.73 12.91 11.06
CA MET A 131 -3.04 12.65 9.80
C MET A 131 -3.84 11.61 9.01
N ALA A 132 -4.08 11.89 7.74
CA ALA A 132 -4.56 10.90 6.78
C ALA A 132 -3.84 11.13 5.45
N ARG A 133 -2.92 10.24 5.12
CA ARG A 133 -1.95 10.44 4.05
C ARG A 133 -1.88 9.24 3.12
N LEU A 134 -1.73 9.52 1.82
CA LEU A 134 -1.44 8.54 0.78
C LEU A 134 0.04 8.65 0.41
N LEU A 135 0.81 7.62 0.70
CA LEU A 135 2.19 7.47 0.31
C LEU A 135 2.29 6.68 -1.00
N GLN A 136 2.70 7.38 -2.05
CA GLN A 136 2.92 6.80 -3.37
C GLN A 136 4.40 6.62 -3.65
N GLY A 137 4.73 5.61 -4.44
CA GLY A 137 6.09 5.40 -4.91
C GLY A 137 6.19 4.07 -5.63
N ASP A 138 7.13 3.96 -6.55
CA ASP A 138 7.36 2.72 -7.32
C ASP A 138 7.64 1.52 -6.38
N VAL A 139 7.54 0.31 -6.92
CA VAL A 139 7.94 -0.90 -6.18
C VAL A 139 9.42 -0.79 -5.81
N GLY A 140 9.73 -0.99 -4.51
CA GLY A 140 11.09 -0.85 -4.00
C GLY A 140 11.57 0.59 -3.75
N SER A 141 10.70 1.60 -3.77
CA SER A 141 11.04 2.98 -3.39
C SER A 141 11.25 3.20 -1.87
N GLY A 142 11.01 2.16 -1.05
CA GLY A 142 11.18 2.22 0.39
C GLY A 142 9.94 2.68 1.17
N LYS A 143 8.73 2.58 0.61
CA LYS A 143 7.48 2.93 1.30
C LYS A 143 7.33 2.26 2.66
N THR A 144 7.63 0.96 2.75
CA THR A 144 7.60 0.21 4.01
C THR A 144 8.56 0.80 5.02
N LEU A 145 9.80 1.12 4.61
CA LEU A 145 10.79 1.76 5.48
C LEU A 145 10.26 3.08 6.03
N VAL A 146 9.73 3.94 5.16
CA VAL A 146 9.14 5.24 5.53
C VAL A 146 7.97 5.06 6.50
N SER A 147 7.12 4.04 6.29
CA SER A 147 6.03 3.74 7.21
C SER A 147 6.49 3.29 8.61
N LEU A 148 7.67 2.64 8.71
CA LEU A 148 8.27 2.29 9.99
C LEU A 148 8.75 3.52 10.78
N PHE A 149 9.20 4.59 10.12
CA PHE A 149 9.47 5.86 10.80
C PHE A 149 8.21 6.43 11.45
N ALA A 150 7.07 6.41 10.76
CA ALA A 150 5.80 6.82 11.35
C ALA A 150 5.41 5.93 12.56
N CYS A 151 5.65 4.60 12.49
CA CYS A 151 5.45 3.72 13.65
C CYS A 151 6.34 4.13 14.83
N LEU A 152 7.63 4.37 14.60
CA LEU A 152 8.56 4.77 15.66
C LEU A 152 8.17 6.12 16.30
N ARG A 153 7.64 7.05 15.49
CA ARG A 153 7.10 8.32 16.02
C ARG A 153 5.92 8.08 16.94
N ILE A 154 4.97 7.25 16.55
CA ILE A 154 3.80 6.87 17.37
C ILE A 154 4.22 6.15 18.66
N ILE A 155 5.18 5.23 18.57
CA ILE A 155 5.70 4.50 19.74
C ILE A 155 6.39 5.47 20.73
N SER A 156 7.06 6.51 20.24
CA SER A 156 7.64 7.57 21.09
C SER A 156 6.55 8.29 21.91
N TRP A 157 5.33 8.34 21.39
CA TRP A 157 4.13 8.83 22.07
C TRP A 157 3.33 7.74 22.80
N LYS A 158 3.90 6.53 22.97
CA LYS A 158 3.30 5.37 23.65
C LYS A 158 2.02 4.84 23.01
N GLY A 159 1.80 5.11 21.71
CA GLY A 159 0.71 4.57 20.92
C GLY A 159 1.05 3.24 20.28
N GLN A 160 0.01 2.51 19.85
CA GLN A 160 0.13 1.27 19.08
C GLN A 160 -0.09 1.53 17.59
N CYS A 161 0.55 0.71 16.74
CA CYS A 161 0.43 0.76 15.29
C CYS A 161 -0.14 -0.57 14.75
N ALA A 162 -0.99 -0.48 13.72
CA ALA A 162 -1.47 -1.62 12.97
C ALA A 162 -1.08 -1.47 11.49
N LEU A 163 -0.40 -2.47 10.92
CA LEU A 163 -0.08 -2.53 9.50
C LEU A 163 -0.88 -3.65 8.85
N MET A 164 -1.77 -3.28 7.94
CA MET A 164 -2.65 -4.18 7.23
C MET A 164 -2.15 -4.43 5.81
N ALA A 165 -1.94 -5.70 5.47
CA ALA A 165 -1.57 -6.15 4.13
C ALA A 165 -2.69 -7.01 3.51
N PRO A 166 -2.81 -7.03 2.17
CA PRO A 166 -3.93 -7.69 1.50
C PRO A 166 -3.89 -9.21 1.59
N THR A 167 -2.71 -9.81 1.74
CA THR A 167 -2.54 -11.26 1.82
C THR A 167 -1.68 -11.65 3.02
N GLU A 168 -1.80 -12.91 3.46
CA GLU A 168 -1.01 -13.46 4.56
C GLU A 168 0.49 -13.46 4.23
N ILE A 169 0.85 -13.77 2.99
CA ILE A 169 2.24 -13.79 2.53
C ILE A 169 2.89 -12.42 2.69
N LEU A 170 2.23 -11.38 2.22
CA LEU A 170 2.74 -10.01 2.32
C LEU A 170 2.79 -9.54 3.78
N ALA A 171 1.76 -9.86 4.56
CA ALA A 171 1.73 -9.54 5.99
C ALA A 171 2.87 -10.22 6.75
N ARG A 172 3.18 -11.49 6.44
CA ARG A 172 4.30 -12.24 7.02
C ARG A 172 5.64 -11.60 6.66
N GLN A 173 5.84 -11.26 5.39
CA GLN A 173 7.04 -10.57 4.93
C GLN A 173 7.24 -9.22 5.63
N HIS A 174 6.17 -8.42 5.76
CA HIS A 174 6.23 -7.18 6.52
C HIS A 174 6.59 -7.43 7.99
N ALA A 175 6.02 -8.47 8.61
CA ALA A 175 6.30 -8.81 10.01
C ALA A 175 7.77 -9.21 10.21
N GLU A 176 8.30 -10.09 9.36
CA GLU A 176 9.70 -10.53 9.41
C GLU A 176 10.67 -9.37 9.16
N THR A 177 10.41 -8.55 8.14
CA THR A 177 11.21 -7.36 7.84
C THR A 177 11.18 -6.36 8.99
N THR A 178 10.00 -6.07 9.54
CA THR A 178 9.84 -5.14 10.66
C THR A 178 10.53 -5.65 11.91
N ALA A 179 10.37 -6.95 12.24
CA ALA A 179 11.03 -7.56 13.39
C ALA A 179 12.56 -7.54 13.25
N THR A 180 13.07 -7.76 12.03
CA THR A 180 14.53 -7.71 11.75
C THR A 180 15.07 -6.29 11.90
N LEU A 181 14.36 -5.29 11.37
CA LEU A 181 14.81 -3.90 11.38
C LEU A 181 14.66 -3.25 12.77
N LEU A 182 13.54 -3.49 13.45
CA LEU A 182 13.18 -2.78 14.68
C LEU A 182 13.41 -3.60 15.97
N GLY A 183 13.63 -4.91 15.88
CA GLY A 183 13.81 -5.77 17.06
C GLY A 183 14.97 -5.35 17.95
N LYS A 184 16.07 -4.86 17.36
CA LYS A 184 17.24 -4.34 18.11
C LYS A 184 16.94 -3.05 18.87
N LEU A 185 15.90 -2.34 18.51
CA LEU A 185 15.44 -1.10 19.16
C LEU A 185 14.46 -1.37 20.32
N GLY A 186 14.20 -2.63 20.64
CA GLY A 186 13.25 -3.02 21.69
C GLY A 186 11.77 -2.88 21.29
N VAL A 187 11.47 -2.68 20.01
CA VAL A 187 10.10 -2.59 19.50
C VAL A 187 9.47 -3.98 19.44
N ARG A 188 8.30 -4.13 20.03
CA ARG A 188 7.57 -5.41 20.14
C ARG A 188 6.62 -5.56 18.97
N VAL A 189 6.99 -6.43 18.02
CA VAL A 189 6.25 -6.69 16.78
C VAL A 189 5.46 -7.99 16.92
N ALA A 190 4.20 -7.98 16.52
CA ALA A 190 3.35 -9.16 16.49
C ALA A 190 2.73 -9.39 15.12
N PHE A 191 2.38 -10.65 14.82
CA PHE A 191 1.76 -11.05 13.56
C PHE A 191 0.41 -11.73 13.83
N LEU A 192 -0.64 -11.30 13.13
CA LEU A 192 -2.00 -11.83 13.28
C LEU A 192 -2.67 -12.05 11.93
N THR A 193 -3.04 -13.31 11.65
CA THR A 193 -3.87 -13.70 10.51
C THR A 193 -5.02 -14.59 10.95
N GLY A 194 -5.85 -15.00 9.99
CA GLY A 194 -6.98 -15.92 10.25
C GLY A 194 -6.52 -17.29 10.77
N ASN A 195 -5.34 -17.75 10.34
CA ASN A 195 -4.84 -19.12 10.55
C ASN A 195 -4.02 -19.33 11.85
N VAL A 196 -3.92 -18.31 12.71
CA VAL A 196 -3.20 -18.44 13.98
C VAL A 196 -3.91 -19.44 14.92
N LYS A 197 -3.19 -20.44 15.41
CA LYS A 197 -3.72 -21.46 16.34
C LYS A 197 -4.35 -20.82 17.59
N ALA A 198 -5.48 -21.37 18.05
CA ALA A 198 -6.32 -20.77 19.08
C ALA A 198 -5.57 -20.37 20.38
N ALA A 199 -4.68 -21.22 20.88
CA ALA A 199 -3.94 -20.95 22.13
C ALA A 199 -3.02 -19.72 22.02
N GLY A 200 -2.22 -19.63 20.93
CA GLY A 200 -1.34 -18.49 20.68
C GLY A 200 -2.13 -17.21 20.39
N ARG A 201 -3.28 -17.33 19.71
CA ARG A 201 -4.16 -16.20 19.41
C ARG A 201 -4.68 -15.51 20.67
N THR A 202 -5.16 -16.27 21.66
CA THR A 202 -5.70 -15.72 22.92
C THR A 202 -4.64 -14.92 23.67
N GLN A 203 -3.43 -15.45 23.78
CA GLN A 203 -2.31 -14.78 24.45
C GLN A 203 -1.91 -13.49 23.73
N LEU A 204 -1.82 -13.53 22.38
CA LEU A 204 -1.50 -12.37 21.55
C LEU A 204 -2.56 -11.26 21.70
N LEU A 205 -3.85 -11.63 21.66
CA LEU A 205 -4.93 -10.64 21.80
C LEU A 205 -4.93 -10.00 23.19
N LYS A 206 -4.59 -10.76 24.24
CA LYS A 206 -4.41 -10.21 25.58
C LYS A 206 -3.25 -9.22 25.64
N ALA A 207 -2.08 -9.59 25.13
CA ALA A 207 -0.91 -8.74 25.09
C ALA A 207 -1.16 -7.43 24.29
N LEU A 208 -1.94 -7.52 23.20
CA LEU A 208 -2.33 -6.35 22.42
C LEU A 208 -3.23 -5.40 23.23
N LYS A 209 -4.24 -5.95 23.94
CA LYS A 209 -5.13 -5.18 24.79
C LYS A 209 -4.40 -4.55 25.97
N ASP A 210 -3.43 -5.23 26.54
CA ASP A 210 -2.64 -4.74 27.69
C ASP A 210 -1.56 -3.74 27.26
N GLY A 211 -1.32 -3.57 25.93
CA GLY A 211 -0.35 -2.63 25.36
C GLY A 211 1.09 -3.15 25.41
N GLU A 212 1.25 -4.46 25.45
CA GLU A 212 2.57 -5.12 25.38
C GLU A 212 3.08 -5.29 23.95
N ILE A 213 2.26 -4.99 22.94
CA ILE A 213 2.60 -5.00 21.51
C ILE A 213 2.58 -3.58 21.00
N ASP A 214 3.68 -3.16 20.35
CA ASP A 214 3.83 -1.82 19.79
C ASP A 214 3.34 -1.77 18.33
N ILE A 215 3.69 -2.79 17.54
CA ILE A 215 3.27 -2.91 16.14
C ILE A 215 2.64 -4.28 15.93
N ILE A 216 1.41 -4.30 15.42
CA ILE A 216 0.78 -5.54 14.97
C ILE A 216 0.61 -5.50 13.45
N ILE A 217 1.01 -6.59 12.79
CA ILE A 217 0.98 -6.74 11.34
C ILE A 217 0.09 -7.93 11.00
N GLY A 218 -0.78 -7.76 10.00
CA GLY A 218 -1.69 -8.83 9.61
C GLY A 218 -2.57 -8.48 8.44
N THR A 219 -3.61 -9.29 8.26
CA THR A 219 -4.62 -9.13 7.22
C THR A 219 -5.92 -8.54 7.80
N HIS A 220 -7.05 -8.85 7.18
CA HIS A 220 -8.39 -8.48 7.68
C HIS A 220 -8.66 -8.93 9.14
N ALA A 221 -7.89 -9.88 9.67
CA ALA A 221 -7.99 -10.31 11.07
C ALA A 221 -7.79 -9.16 12.07
N LEU A 222 -7.03 -8.11 11.71
CA LEU A 222 -6.72 -6.96 12.56
C LEU A 222 -7.94 -6.12 12.96
N TYR A 223 -9.01 -6.11 12.19
CA TYR A 223 -10.24 -5.42 12.53
C TYR A 223 -11.40 -6.36 12.95
N SER A 224 -11.11 -7.66 13.16
CA SER A 224 -12.12 -8.59 13.66
C SER A 224 -12.64 -8.17 15.05
N ASN A 225 -13.88 -8.58 15.40
CA ASN A 225 -14.53 -8.17 16.66
C ASN A 225 -13.72 -8.54 17.91
N GLN A 226 -12.95 -9.62 17.85
CA GLN A 226 -12.13 -10.10 18.97
C GLN A 226 -10.87 -9.27 19.22
N VAL A 227 -10.43 -8.48 18.26
CA VAL A 227 -9.23 -7.63 18.38
C VAL A 227 -9.57 -6.35 19.10
N VAL A 228 -8.90 -6.11 20.22
CA VAL A 228 -9.03 -4.89 21.02
C VAL A 228 -7.62 -4.32 21.20
N TYR A 229 -7.45 -3.07 20.84
CA TYR A 229 -6.21 -2.32 21.05
C TYR A 229 -6.30 -1.53 22.37
N LYS A 230 -5.18 -1.35 23.05
CA LYS A 230 -5.11 -0.43 24.20
C LYS A 230 -5.22 1.02 23.75
N ASP A 231 -4.42 1.42 22.76
CA ASP A 231 -4.43 2.76 22.18
C ASP A 231 -3.87 2.73 20.74
N LEU A 232 -4.70 2.31 19.77
CA LEU A 232 -4.31 2.33 18.35
C LEU A 232 -4.28 3.79 17.87
N ARG A 233 -3.07 4.26 17.51
CA ARG A 233 -2.82 5.65 17.07
C ARG A 233 -2.46 5.77 15.59
N LEU A 234 -2.06 4.67 14.95
CA LEU A 234 -1.72 4.65 13.53
C LEU A 234 -2.24 3.36 12.90
N ALA A 235 -3.04 3.51 11.86
CA ALA A 235 -3.42 2.45 10.94
C ALA A 235 -2.67 2.63 9.62
N ILE A 236 -1.91 1.62 9.20
CA ILE A 236 -1.22 1.58 7.91
C ILE A 236 -1.91 0.56 7.04
N ILE A 237 -2.23 0.93 5.80
CA ILE A 237 -2.87 0.05 4.81
C ILE A 237 -1.96 -0.03 3.59
N ASP A 238 -1.36 -1.19 3.38
CA ASP A 238 -0.54 -1.43 2.20
C ASP A 238 -1.39 -1.91 1.02
N GLU A 239 -0.99 -1.56 -0.20
CA GLU A 239 -1.70 -1.85 -1.45
C GLU A 239 -3.20 -1.48 -1.36
N GLN A 240 -3.46 -0.23 -1.03
CA GLN A 240 -4.80 0.29 -0.69
C GLN A 240 -5.91 -0.08 -1.68
N HIS A 241 -5.58 -0.27 -2.98
CA HIS A 241 -6.53 -0.63 -4.03
C HIS A 241 -7.16 -2.02 -3.85
N ARG A 242 -6.54 -2.88 -3.01
CA ARG A 242 -7.04 -4.20 -2.64
C ARG A 242 -8.06 -4.18 -1.51
N PHE A 243 -8.28 -3.03 -0.88
CA PHE A 243 -9.19 -2.89 0.24
C PHE A 243 -10.39 -2.01 -0.10
N GLY A 244 -11.58 -2.52 0.18
CA GLY A 244 -12.81 -1.74 0.06
C GLY A 244 -12.91 -0.62 1.11
N VAL A 245 -13.78 0.35 0.87
CA VAL A 245 -14.03 1.49 1.78
C VAL A 245 -14.43 1.01 3.18
N MET A 246 -15.30 -0.02 3.26
CA MET A 246 -15.77 -0.56 4.55
C MET A 246 -14.66 -1.20 5.38
N GLN A 247 -13.71 -1.87 4.72
CA GLN A 247 -12.56 -2.51 5.39
C GLN A 247 -11.62 -1.45 5.98
N ARG A 248 -11.36 -0.38 5.23
CA ARG A 248 -10.57 0.78 5.71
C ARG A 248 -11.24 1.44 6.91
N GLN A 249 -12.55 1.66 6.84
CA GLN A 249 -13.29 2.23 7.95
C GLN A 249 -13.29 1.33 9.19
N SER A 250 -13.27 0.01 9.01
CA SER A 250 -13.26 -0.95 10.11
C SER A 250 -11.99 -0.85 10.95
N ILE A 251 -10.81 -0.70 10.34
CA ILE A 251 -9.56 -0.53 11.12
C ILE A 251 -9.50 0.85 11.82
N ILE A 252 -10.00 1.91 11.18
CA ILE A 252 -10.09 3.24 11.80
C ILE A 252 -10.99 3.18 13.04
N ASN A 253 -12.14 2.52 12.93
CA ASN A 253 -13.09 2.36 14.05
C ASN A 253 -12.47 1.60 15.23
N LYS A 254 -11.48 0.71 15.01
CA LYS A 254 -10.76 0.03 16.09
C LYS A 254 -9.91 0.98 16.95
N GLY A 255 -9.39 2.03 16.36
CA GLY A 255 -8.62 3.06 17.08
C GLY A 255 -9.47 4.25 17.53
N ARG A 256 -10.77 4.25 17.23
CA ARG A 256 -11.65 5.36 17.57
C ARG A 256 -11.98 5.38 19.06
N LEU A 257 -11.53 6.43 19.73
CA LEU A 257 -11.85 6.69 21.12
C LEU A 257 -13.05 7.68 21.21
N LEU A 258 -14.11 7.26 21.86
CA LEU A 258 -15.23 8.15 22.21
C LEU A 258 -15.09 8.58 23.66
N TYR A 259 -14.94 9.87 23.90
CA TYR A 259 -14.74 10.41 25.24
C TYR A 259 -15.50 11.70 25.43
N LYS A 260 -16.40 11.75 26.42
CA LYS A 260 -17.20 12.93 26.79
C LYS A 260 -17.82 13.68 25.60
N GLY A 261 -18.41 12.93 24.64
CA GLY A 261 -19.06 13.49 23.46
C GLY A 261 -18.12 13.84 22.29
N SER A 262 -16.81 13.70 22.45
CA SER A 262 -15.83 13.85 21.38
C SER A 262 -15.38 12.52 20.83
N ALA A 263 -15.05 12.49 19.53
CA ALA A 263 -14.45 11.33 18.86
C ALA A 263 -13.01 11.65 18.47
N PHE A 264 -12.09 10.73 18.80
CA PHE A 264 -10.68 10.80 18.43
C PHE A 264 -10.37 9.59 17.54
N GLU A 265 -9.90 9.84 16.34
CA GLU A 265 -9.57 8.79 15.38
C GLU A 265 -8.05 8.54 15.35
N PRO A 266 -7.60 7.33 14.96
CA PRO A 266 -6.19 7.07 14.71
C PRO A 266 -5.72 7.78 13.44
N ASN A 267 -4.42 8.06 13.37
CA ASN A 267 -3.79 8.49 12.12
C ASN A 267 -3.90 7.38 11.07
N LEU A 268 -3.99 7.75 9.80
CA LEU A 268 -4.13 6.83 8.67
C LEU A 268 -3.01 7.07 7.67
N LEU A 269 -2.25 6.02 7.36
CA LEU A 269 -1.28 6.00 6.28
C LEU A 269 -1.70 4.93 5.27
N MET A 270 -1.99 5.34 4.05
CA MET A 270 -2.25 4.42 2.94
C MET A 270 -1.04 4.38 2.02
N MET A 271 -0.65 3.19 1.57
CA MET A 271 0.47 3.00 0.65
C MET A 271 -0.01 2.45 -0.68
N SER A 272 0.62 2.91 -1.77
CA SER A 272 0.35 2.41 -3.13
C SER A 272 1.62 2.33 -3.94
N ALA A 273 1.83 1.18 -4.60
CA ALA A 273 2.90 1.00 -5.57
C ALA A 273 2.53 1.50 -6.97
N THR A 274 1.23 1.72 -7.23
CA THR A 274 0.79 2.26 -8.51
C THR A 274 0.73 3.79 -8.44
N PRO A 275 1.37 4.49 -9.39
CA PRO A 275 1.20 5.93 -9.49
C PRO A 275 -0.25 6.24 -9.87
N ILE A 276 -0.97 6.90 -8.98
CA ILE A 276 -2.30 7.41 -9.25
C ILE A 276 -2.10 8.83 -9.80
N PRO A 277 -2.62 9.16 -11.00
CA PRO A 277 -2.53 10.52 -11.51
C PRO A 277 -3.03 11.53 -10.47
N GLN A 278 -2.28 12.61 -10.28
CA GLN A 278 -2.56 13.59 -9.21
C GLN A 278 -4.00 14.13 -9.28
N SER A 279 -4.52 14.36 -10.49
CA SER A 279 -5.91 14.78 -10.70
C SER A 279 -6.92 13.75 -10.21
N LEU A 280 -6.68 12.46 -10.46
CA LEU A 280 -7.55 11.38 -9.98
C LEU A 280 -7.41 11.19 -8.46
N ALA A 281 -6.19 11.30 -7.94
CA ALA A 281 -5.94 11.22 -6.51
C ALA A 281 -6.66 12.34 -5.74
N LEU A 282 -6.62 13.57 -6.24
CA LEU A 282 -7.35 14.71 -5.67
C LEU A 282 -8.88 14.54 -5.79
N THR A 283 -9.35 13.85 -6.82
CA THR A 283 -10.79 13.65 -7.04
C THR A 283 -11.35 12.54 -6.14
N VAL A 284 -10.66 11.42 -6.04
CA VAL A 284 -11.13 10.22 -5.30
C VAL A 284 -10.69 10.23 -3.84
N PHE A 285 -9.50 10.77 -3.57
CA PHE A 285 -8.85 10.79 -2.26
C PHE A 285 -8.55 12.23 -1.78
N GLY A 286 -9.35 13.20 -2.20
CA GLY A 286 -9.12 14.62 -1.90
C GLY A 286 -9.22 14.99 -0.40
N ASP A 287 -9.60 14.04 0.45
CA ASP A 287 -9.51 14.13 1.90
C ASP A 287 -8.17 13.63 2.46
N LEU A 288 -7.26 13.08 1.62
CA LEU A 288 -5.94 12.63 2.01
C LEU A 288 -4.87 13.63 1.55
N ASP A 289 -3.81 13.72 2.34
CA ASP A 289 -2.56 14.32 1.88
C ASP A 289 -1.78 13.31 1.04
N ILE A 290 -1.06 13.80 0.04
CA ILE A 290 -0.34 12.93 -0.89
C ILE A 290 1.15 13.25 -0.78
N SER A 291 1.95 12.21 -0.50
CA SER A 291 3.40 12.24 -0.62
C SER A 291 3.86 11.21 -1.64
N THR A 292 4.80 11.60 -2.49
CA THR A 292 5.32 10.73 -3.54
C THR A 292 6.83 10.57 -3.40
N ILE A 293 7.31 9.33 -3.42
CA ILE A 293 8.73 9.01 -3.46
C ILE A 293 9.09 8.72 -4.93
N HIS A 294 9.76 9.66 -5.57
CA HIS A 294 10.19 9.53 -6.97
C HIS A 294 11.58 8.90 -7.09
N THR A 295 12.45 9.20 -6.12
CA THR A 295 13.84 8.78 -6.14
C THR A 295 13.95 7.29 -5.87
N LYS A 296 14.61 6.57 -6.79
CA LYS A 296 14.96 5.16 -6.58
C LYS A 296 16.22 5.06 -5.72
N PRO A 297 16.33 4.08 -4.83
CA PRO A 297 17.57 3.82 -4.11
C PRO A 297 18.76 3.65 -5.05
N LEU A 298 19.95 4.13 -4.63
CA LEU A 298 21.19 4.02 -5.40
C LEU A 298 21.51 2.55 -5.72
N GLY A 299 21.96 2.30 -6.96
CA GLY A 299 22.39 0.96 -7.41
C GLY A 299 21.36 0.20 -8.26
N ARG A 300 20.10 0.63 -8.31
CA ARG A 300 19.08 -0.07 -9.09
C ARG A 300 19.20 0.24 -10.58
N LYS A 301 19.47 -0.81 -11.41
CA LYS A 301 19.53 -0.70 -12.87
C LYS A 301 18.15 -0.57 -13.48
N GLU A 302 18.04 0.11 -14.60
CA GLU A 302 16.80 0.21 -15.36
C GLU A 302 16.44 -1.16 -15.96
N ILE A 303 15.17 -1.57 -15.82
CA ILE A 303 14.66 -2.84 -16.33
C ILE A 303 14.42 -2.68 -17.84
N LYS A 304 15.05 -3.54 -18.65
CA LYS A 304 14.84 -3.56 -20.08
C LYS A 304 13.61 -4.39 -20.44
N THR A 305 12.66 -3.78 -21.13
CA THR A 305 11.39 -4.42 -21.51
C THR A 305 11.38 -4.68 -23.02
N TYR A 306 11.05 -5.90 -23.40
CA TYR A 306 10.95 -6.34 -24.79
C TYR A 306 9.54 -6.85 -25.08
N LEU A 307 9.00 -6.49 -26.23
CA LEU A 307 7.76 -7.06 -26.74
C LEU A 307 8.10 -8.19 -27.72
N VAL A 308 7.70 -9.39 -27.40
CA VAL A 308 7.87 -10.59 -28.24
C VAL A 308 6.54 -10.89 -28.92
N LYS A 309 6.56 -11.01 -30.25
CA LYS A 309 5.37 -11.36 -31.04
C LYS A 309 5.15 -12.87 -31.00
N GLU A 310 3.90 -13.29 -31.12
CA GLU A 310 3.50 -14.68 -31.27
C GLU A 310 4.32 -15.38 -32.38
N GLY A 311 4.80 -16.59 -32.11
CA GLY A 311 5.68 -17.35 -32.96
C GLY A 311 7.19 -17.09 -32.77
N ASN A 312 7.58 -16.11 -31.97
CA ASN A 312 8.95 -15.77 -31.62
C ASN A 312 9.33 -16.04 -30.16
N GLU A 313 8.54 -16.84 -29.45
CA GLU A 313 8.69 -17.14 -28.00
C GLU A 313 10.07 -17.77 -27.71
N ILE A 314 10.66 -18.46 -28.69
CA ILE A 314 12.02 -19.05 -28.60
C ILE A 314 13.05 -18.01 -28.19
N ASN A 315 12.94 -16.77 -28.66
CA ASN A 315 13.88 -15.72 -28.32
C ASN A 315 13.79 -15.33 -26.83
N ALA A 316 12.58 -15.32 -26.29
CA ALA A 316 12.36 -15.06 -24.85
C ALA A 316 12.91 -16.23 -24.02
N TYR A 317 12.63 -17.46 -24.41
CA TYR A 317 13.12 -18.65 -23.70
C TYR A 317 14.65 -18.75 -23.71
N GLU A 318 15.31 -18.38 -24.83
CA GLU A 318 16.78 -18.33 -24.90
C GLU A 318 17.37 -17.21 -24.03
N ALA A 319 16.71 -16.04 -23.95
CA ALA A 319 17.13 -14.97 -23.06
C ALA A 319 17.05 -15.41 -21.59
N VAL A 320 15.93 -16.04 -21.18
CA VAL A 320 15.79 -16.62 -19.84
C VAL A 320 16.82 -17.70 -19.58
N ARG A 321 17.11 -18.56 -20.56
CA ARG A 321 18.13 -19.62 -20.42
C ARG A 321 19.50 -19.06 -20.09
N LYS A 322 19.89 -17.95 -20.69
CA LYS A 322 21.17 -17.27 -20.40
C LYS A 322 21.23 -16.78 -18.97
N GLU A 323 20.12 -16.21 -18.47
CA GLU A 323 20.03 -15.75 -17.08
C GLU A 323 20.09 -16.92 -16.09
N LEU A 324 19.40 -18.02 -16.39
CA LEU A 324 19.44 -19.24 -15.57
C LEU A 324 20.84 -19.88 -15.54
N GLN A 325 21.56 -19.86 -16.68
CA GLN A 325 22.96 -20.34 -16.77
C GLN A 325 23.90 -19.44 -15.96
N ALA A 326 23.61 -18.15 -15.85
CA ALA A 326 24.35 -17.21 -15.02
C ALA A 326 24.05 -17.37 -13.52
N GLY A 327 23.16 -18.29 -13.13
CA GLY A 327 22.77 -18.54 -11.74
C GLY A 327 21.64 -17.66 -11.24
N HIS A 328 20.97 -16.92 -12.13
CA HIS A 328 19.81 -16.11 -11.81
C HIS A 328 18.52 -16.92 -11.86
N GLN A 329 17.41 -16.27 -11.44
CA GLN A 329 16.08 -16.87 -11.40
C GLN A 329 15.11 -16.12 -12.32
N ALA A 330 14.04 -16.80 -12.75
CA ALA A 330 13.07 -16.24 -13.67
C ALA A 330 11.63 -16.47 -13.24
N TYR A 331 10.78 -15.47 -13.52
CA TYR A 331 9.33 -15.57 -13.40
C TYR A 331 8.69 -15.82 -14.75
N PHE A 332 7.64 -16.64 -14.78
CA PHE A 332 6.69 -16.79 -15.87
C PHE A 332 5.29 -16.47 -15.35
N VAL A 333 4.64 -15.45 -15.90
CA VAL A 333 3.34 -14.99 -15.45
C VAL A 333 2.30 -15.25 -16.52
N TYR A 334 1.28 -15.99 -16.16
CA TYR A 334 0.13 -16.31 -17.02
C TYR A 334 -1.10 -15.50 -16.57
N PRO A 335 -1.97 -15.07 -17.50
CA PRO A 335 -3.19 -14.39 -17.11
C PRO A 335 -4.09 -15.30 -16.26
N ALA A 336 -4.59 -14.78 -15.14
CA ALA A 336 -5.63 -15.45 -14.37
C ALA A 336 -6.97 -14.97 -14.88
N ILE A 337 -7.67 -15.84 -15.58
CA ILE A 337 -9.10 -15.70 -15.81
C ILE A 337 -9.75 -16.76 -14.90
N ASP A 338 -10.75 -16.38 -14.13
CA ASP A 338 -11.40 -17.19 -13.08
C ASP A 338 -12.14 -18.44 -13.57
N SER A 339 -11.73 -19.03 -14.69
CA SER A 339 -12.30 -20.25 -15.23
C SER A 339 -11.34 -21.45 -15.04
N ASP A 340 -11.92 -22.61 -14.76
CA ASP A 340 -11.18 -23.88 -14.65
C ASP A 340 -10.36 -24.22 -15.89
N GLU A 341 -10.77 -23.75 -17.06
CA GLU A 341 -10.09 -23.94 -18.34
C GLU A 341 -8.74 -23.20 -18.39
N ASN A 342 -8.66 -22.00 -17.81
CA ASN A 342 -7.43 -21.22 -17.86
C ASN A 342 -6.38 -21.68 -16.84
N ILE A 343 -6.80 -22.19 -15.69
CA ILE A 343 -5.87 -22.85 -14.76
C ILE A 343 -5.27 -24.09 -15.43
N LYS A 344 -6.08 -24.90 -16.10
CA LYS A 344 -5.60 -26.04 -16.90
C LYS A 344 -4.68 -25.61 -18.04
N SER A 345 -4.91 -24.43 -18.64
CA SER A 345 -4.02 -23.88 -19.66
C SER A 345 -2.67 -23.47 -19.07
N ALA A 346 -2.65 -22.80 -17.91
CA ALA A 346 -1.43 -22.46 -17.20
C ALA A 346 -0.67 -23.70 -16.71
N GLU A 347 -1.38 -24.72 -16.24
CA GLU A 347 -0.78 -26.02 -15.86
C GLU A 347 -0.13 -26.73 -17.07
N ARG A 348 -0.80 -26.75 -18.23
CA ARG A 348 -0.23 -27.32 -19.45
C ARG A 348 0.99 -26.52 -19.95
N ALA A 349 0.91 -25.21 -19.93
CA ALA A 349 2.03 -24.34 -20.30
C ALA A 349 3.22 -24.56 -19.35
N PHE A 350 2.96 -24.68 -18.05
CA PHE A 350 3.98 -25.00 -17.06
C PHE A 350 4.59 -26.41 -17.27
N GLU A 351 3.76 -27.40 -17.59
CA GLU A 351 4.24 -28.75 -17.87
C GLU A 351 5.18 -28.75 -19.10
N HIS A 352 4.81 -28.02 -20.15
CA HIS A 352 5.67 -27.82 -21.32
C HIS A 352 6.96 -27.11 -20.95
N LEU A 353 6.88 -26.01 -20.19
CA LEU A 353 8.02 -25.23 -19.74
C LEU A 353 9.01 -26.09 -18.92
N SER A 354 8.52 -26.84 -17.96
CA SER A 354 9.34 -27.63 -17.03
C SER A 354 9.94 -28.89 -17.68
N LYS A 355 9.19 -29.55 -18.57
CA LYS A 355 9.62 -30.83 -19.18
C LYS A 355 10.42 -30.65 -20.45
N HIS A 356 10.13 -29.62 -21.27
CA HIS A 356 10.71 -29.47 -22.59
C HIS A 356 11.63 -28.26 -22.75
N ILE A 357 11.33 -27.13 -22.04
CA ILE A 357 12.13 -25.92 -22.20
C ILE A 357 13.26 -25.86 -21.17
N TYR A 358 12.97 -26.13 -19.90
CA TYR A 358 13.93 -26.05 -18.77
C TYR A 358 14.02 -27.33 -17.92
N PRO A 359 14.21 -28.53 -18.52
CA PRO A 359 14.19 -29.79 -17.78
C PRO A 359 15.32 -29.92 -16.74
N GLN A 360 16.40 -29.13 -16.89
CA GLN A 360 17.56 -29.13 -16.01
C GLN A 360 17.37 -28.23 -14.77
N TYR A 361 16.31 -27.41 -14.73
CA TYR A 361 16.05 -26.47 -13.63
C TYR A 361 14.84 -26.90 -12.82
N LYS A 362 14.86 -26.58 -11.53
CA LYS A 362 13.68 -26.81 -10.68
C LYS A 362 12.66 -25.72 -10.94
N CYS A 363 11.49 -26.13 -11.39
CA CYS A 363 10.36 -25.27 -11.67
C CYS A 363 9.25 -25.51 -10.66
N ALA A 364 8.51 -24.47 -10.31
CA ALA A 364 7.27 -24.58 -9.54
C ALA A 364 6.17 -23.72 -10.17
N LEU A 365 4.93 -24.14 -9.96
CA LEU A 365 3.73 -23.40 -10.38
C LEU A 365 2.97 -22.95 -9.14
N VAL A 366 2.53 -21.69 -9.12
CA VAL A 366 1.72 -21.10 -8.05
C VAL A 366 0.47 -20.44 -8.64
N HIS A 367 -0.71 -20.84 -8.17
CA HIS A 367 -1.99 -20.27 -8.55
C HIS A 367 -2.99 -20.33 -7.39
N SER A 368 -4.13 -19.66 -7.52
CA SER A 368 -5.12 -19.46 -6.44
C SER A 368 -5.75 -20.75 -5.87
N LYS A 369 -5.68 -21.89 -6.57
CA LYS A 369 -6.23 -23.19 -6.11
C LYS A 369 -5.23 -24.03 -5.31
N ILE A 370 -3.96 -23.64 -5.26
CA ILE A 370 -2.97 -24.32 -4.41
C ILE A 370 -3.18 -23.85 -2.97
N ASP A 371 -3.10 -24.78 -2.02
CA ASP A 371 -3.21 -24.46 -0.61
C ASP A 371 -2.20 -23.40 -0.19
N GLU A 372 -2.60 -22.48 0.67
CA GLU A 372 -1.80 -21.32 1.07
C GLU A 372 -0.47 -21.72 1.69
N GLU A 373 -0.43 -22.84 2.43
CA GLU A 373 0.81 -23.40 3.01
C GLU A 373 1.80 -23.84 1.92
N ASP A 374 1.33 -24.48 0.85
CA ASP A 374 2.17 -24.88 -0.28
C ASP A 374 2.61 -23.69 -1.13
N GLN A 375 1.75 -22.69 -1.30
CA GLN A 375 2.14 -21.42 -1.96
C GLN A 375 3.32 -20.77 -1.21
N VAL A 376 3.22 -20.64 0.12
CA VAL A 376 4.29 -20.09 0.97
C VAL A 376 5.57 -20.92 0.83
N LYS A 377 5.47 -22.24 0.80
CA LYS A 377 6.60 -23.14 0.64
C LYS A 377 7.32 -22.96 -0.70
N TYR A 378 6.58 -22.88 -1.81
CA TYR A 378 7.16 -22.67 -3.13
C TYR A 378 7.80 -21.28 -3.27
N LEU A 379 7.14 -20.25 -2.75
CA LEU A 379 7.68 -18.89 -2.75
C LEU A 379 8.94 -18.76 -1.90
N LYS A 380 8.99 -19.43 -0.75
CA LYS A 380 10.20 -19.50 0.07
C LYS A 380 11.32 -20.26 -0.64
N ALA A 381 11.03 -21.41 -1.24
CA ALA A 381 12.01 -22.18 -1.99
C ALA A 381 12.55 -21.42 -3.24
N PHE A 382 11.72 -20.56 -3.84
CA PHE A 382 12.15 -19.66 -4.89
C PHE A 382 13.01 -18.53 -4.34
N HIS A 383 12.62 -17.91 -3.23
CA HIS A 383 13.43 -16.88 -2.56
C HIS A 383 14.82 -17.40 -2.17
N ASP A 384 14.89 -18.63 -1.64
CA ASP A 384 16.13 -19.25 -1.19
C ASP A 384 16.98 -19.84 -2.37
N GLY A 385 16.53 -19.67 -3.62
CA GLY A 385 17.23 -20.17 -4.81
C GLY A 385 17.10 -21.68 -5.07
N SER A 386 16.35 -22.42 -4.25
CA SER A 386 16.11 -23.86 -4.43
C SER A 386 15.24 -24.15 -5.66
N ILE A 387 14.42 -23.21 -6.10
CA ILE A 387 13.65 -23.20 -7.33
C ILE A 387 14.21 -22.08 -8.20
N GLN A 388 14.49 -22.36 -9.49
CA GLN A 388 15.07 -21.40 -10.42
C GLN A 388 14.02 -20.73 -11.33
N VAL A 389 12.91 -21.43 -11.59
CA VAL A 389 11.84 -20.92 -12.45
C VAL A 389 10.51 -20.99 -11.68
N LEU A 390 9.89 -19.85 -11.47
CA LEU A 390 8.59 -19.76 -10.85
C LEU A 390 7.54 -19.33 -11.87
N ALA A 391 6.66 -20.25 -12.23
CA ALA A 391 5.48 -19.98 -13.02
C ALA A 391 4.32 -19.61 -12.10
N ALA A 392 3.52 -18.60 -12.46
CA ALA A 392 2.37 -18.25 -11.65
C ALA A 392 1.29 -17.53 -12.48
N THR A 393 0.09 -17.54 -11.94
CA THR A 393 -0.96 -16.63 -12.35
C THR A 393 -0.83 -15.31 -11.57
N THR A 394 -1.86 -14.44 -11.56
CA THR A 394 -1.86 -13.12 -10.91
C THR A 394 -1.48 -13.10 -9.42
N VAL A 395 -1.34 -14.27 -8.77
CA VAL A 395 -0.93 -14.39 -7.36
C VAL A 395 0.45 -13.74 -7.09
N ILE A 396 1.33 -13.64 -8.10
CA ILE A 396 2.65 -12.98 -7.96
C ILE A 396 2.56 -11.44 -7.86
N GLU A 397 1.42 -10.83 -8.14
CA GLU A 397 1.23 -9.38 -7.89
C GLU A 397 1.50 -9.04 -6.42
N VAL A 398 1.48 -10.04 -5.54
CA VAL A 398 1.58 -9.87 -4.10
C VAL A 398 2.92 -10.34 -3.55
N GLY A 399 3.84 -9.43 -3.42
CA GLY A 399 4.68 -9.28 -2.24
C GLY A 399 6.01 -10.01 -2.11
N VAL A 400 6.40 -11.01 -2.90
CA VAL A 400 7.68 -11.69 -2.65
C VAL A 400 8.85 -10.95 -3.31
N ASP A 401 9.82 -10.56 -2.50
CA ASP A 401 11.06 -9.91 -2.94
C ASP A 401 12.14 -10.98 -3.19
N VAL A 402 12.54 -11.15 -4.45
CA VAL A 402 13.61 -12.09 -4.83
C VAL A 402 14.69 -11.32 -5.59
N PRO A 403 15.76 -10.88 -4.90
CA PRO A 403 16.82 -10.07 -5.51
C PRO A 403 17.52 -10.76 -6.69
N ASN A 404 17.60 -12.10 -6.65
CA ASN A 404 18.25 -12.90 -7.71
C ASN A 404 17.35 -13.16 -8.93
N ALA A 405 16.09 -12.74 -8.92
CA ALA A 405 15.20 -12.86 -10.07
C ALA A 405 15.45 -11.70 -11.05
N THR A 406 16.12 -11.98 -12.15
CA THR A 406 16.52 -11.00 -13.17
C THR A 406 15.61 -10.98 -14.38
N CYS A 407 14.81 -12.02 -14.58
CA CYS A 407 14.00 -12.17 -15.78
C CYS A 407 12.52 -12.40 -15.43
N MET A 408 11.62 -11.70 -16.16
CA MET A 408 10.18 -11.93 -16.07
C MET A 408 9.58 -12.03 -17.46
N VAL A 409 8.94 -13.15 -17.75
CA VAL A 409 8.15 -13.37 -18.95
C VAL A 409 6.67 -13.25 -18.60
N ILE A 410 5.95 -12.38 -19.30
CA ILE A 410 4.51 -12.20 -19.14
C ILE A 410 3.84 -12.71 -20.41
N GLU A 411 3.16 -13.83 -20.31
CA GLU A 411 2.43 -14.46 -21.40
C GLU A 411 1.10 -13.75 -21.61
N GLN A 412 0.69 -13.55 -22.87
CA GLN A 412 -0.57 -12.89 -23.23
C GLN A 412 -0.73 -11.54 -22.52
N ALA A 413 0.26 -10.67 -22.65
CA ALA A 413 0.35 -9.40 -21.91
C ALA A 413 -0.85 -8.44 -22.16
N ASP A 414 -1.59 -8.63 -23.25
CA ASP A 414 -2.83 -7.91 -23.59
C ASP A 414 -4.01 -8.22 -22.65
N HIS A 415 -3.95 -9.32 -21.91
CA HIS A 415 -4.92 -9.68 -20.86
C HIS A 415 -4.64 -8.99 -19.51
N PHE A 416 -3.54 -8.24 -19.38
CA PHE A 416 -3.19 -7.55 -18.15
C PHE A 416 -3.45 -6.04 -18.25
N GLY A 417 -3.98 -5.46 -17.19
CA GLY A 417 -4.05 -4.00 -17.06
C GLY A 417 -2.66 -3.36 -16.95
N ILE A 418 -2.51 -2.12 -17.41
CA ILE A 418 -1.23 -1.38 -17.36
C ILE A 418 -0.65 -1.32 -15.94
N SER A 419 -1.50 -1.12 -14.93
CA SER A 419 -1.09 -1.10 -13.52
C SER A 419 -0.53 -2.45 -13.07
N GLN A 420 -1.11 -3.56 -13.53
CA GLN A 420 -0.64 -4.91 -13.23
C GLN A 420 0.72 -5.17 -13.89
N LEU A 421 0.87 -4.82 -15.17
CA LEU A 421 2.15 -4.92 -15.87
C LEU A 421 3.25 -4.11 -15.18
N HIS A 422 2.92 -2.91 -14.69
CA HIS A 422 3.85 -2.09 -13.93
C HIS A 422 4.25 -2.75 -12.60
N GLN A 423 3.31 -3.32 -11.86
CA GLN A 423 3.58 -4.05 -10.62
C GLN A 423 4.43 -5.30 -10.85
N LEU A 424 4.11 -6.09 -11.88
CA LEU A 424 4.89 -7.27 -12.28
C LEU A 424 6.32 -6.89 -12.65
N ARG A 425 6.51 -5.88 -13.51
CA ARG A 425 7.83 -5.36 -13.84
C ARG A 425 8.66 -5.00 -12.60
N GLY A 426 8.02 -4.44 -11.58
CA GLY A 426 8.67 -4.07 -10.32
C GLY A 426 9.14 -5.26 -9.47
N ARG A 427 8.78 -6.51 -9.83
CA ARG A 427 9.21 -7.73 -9.12
C ARG A 427 10.61 -8.20 -9.50
N VAL A 428 11.16 -7.72 -10.60
CA VAL A 428 12.56 -7.96 -11.00
C VAL A 428 13.38 -6.67 -10.86
N GLY A 429 14.69 -6.77 -11.00
CA GLY A 429 15.59 -5.61 -10.88
C GLY A 429 15.77 -5.12 -9.46
N ARG A 430 15.78 -6.01 -8.48
CA ARG A 430 15.99 -5.69 -7.06
C ARG A 430 17.42 -5.99 -6.59
N GLY A 431 18.19 -6.70 -7.39
CA GLY A 431 19.62 -6.94 -7.20
C GLY A 431 20.48 -6.04 -8.08
N ASP A 432 21.79 -6.27 -8.05
CA ASP A 432 22.79 -5.50 -8.80
C ASP A 432 22.89 -5.91 -10.28
N SER A 433 22.23 -6.99 -10.67
CA SER A 433 22.25 -7.53 -12.04
C SER A 433 21.26 -6.79 -12.94
N GLN A 434 21.58 -6.75 -14.27
CA GLN A 434 20.64 -6.23 -15.26
C GLN A 434 19.41 -7.12 -15.30
N SER A 435 18.22 -6.52 -15.37
CA SER A 435 16.97 -7.26 -15.39
C SER A 435 16.11 -6.96 -16.62
N PHE A 436 15.27 -7.94 -17.00
CA PHE A 436 14.55 -7.96 -18.27
C PHE A 436 13.07 -8.31 -18.05
#